data_95014002939ade0d44818a8dbae66467
#
_entry.id   95014002939ade0d44818a8dbae66467
#
_cell.length_a   1.000
_cell.length_b   1.000
_cell.length_c   1.000
_cell.angle_alpha   90.00
_cell.angle_beta   90.00
_cell.angle_gamma   90.00
#
_symmetry.space_group_name_H-M   'P 1'
#
loop_
_entity.id
_entity.type
_entity.pdbx_description
1 polymer ?
#
loop_
_entity_poly.entity_id
_entity_poly.type
_entity_poly.pdbx_seq_one_letter_code
_entity_poly.pdbx_strand_id
1 'polypeptide(L)'
;PYDTTNVLADGFVMGGKSVEAANYAAINGIAYYDMTKGCPHAYVVTTVPATVFAKGKKISTCPLCGNTITKSIKKKTFKISSLKAAKKALTVKAAAQAEMKGYQVQYSTSKKFTKKTTKTVKVATKKKLNKKIKGLKSGKKYYVRVRAYKMNGKKTVYSAWTAKKSVKVK
;
A
#
# COMPACT_ATOMS: atom_id res chain seq x y z
N PRO A 1 16.15 -25.60 -32.18
CA PRO A 1 15.11 -25.11 -31.28
C PRO A 1 15.12 -23.60 -31.31
N TYR A 2 14.02 -23.02 -31.80
CA TYR A 2 13.88 -21.60 -31.93
C TYR A 2 13.80 -20.97 -30.53
N ASP A 3 14.61 -19.94 -30.28
CA ASP A 3 14.64 -19.22 -29.02
C ASP A 3 13.40 -18.33 -28.92
N THR A 4 12.72 -18.47 -27.83
CA THR A 4 11.32 -18.14 -27.63
C THR A 4 10.93 -16.68 -27.82
N THR A 5 9.80 -16.50 -28.46
CA THR A 5 9.06 -15.25 -28.64
C THR A 5 8.56 -14.64 -27.35
N ASN A 6 8.77 -13.34 -27.18
CA ASN A 6 8.14 -12.54 -26.13
C ASN A 6 7.20 -11.52 -26.76
N VAL A 7 5.98 -11.47 -26.27
CA VAL A 7 4.95 -10.50 -26.69
C VAL A 7 5.16 -9.17 -25.98
N LEU A 8 5.42 -8.11 -26.72
CA LEU A 8 5.24 -6.74 -26.25
C LEU A 8 3.80 -6.29 -26.56
N ALA A 9 3.28 -5.32 -25.83
CA ALA A 9 1.87 -4.93 -25.83
C ALA A 9 1.24 -4.64 -27.22
N ASP A 10 2.06 -4.36 -28.26
CA ASP A 10 1.62 -4.01 -29.60
C ASP A 10 2.19 -4.94 -30.70
N GLY A 11 2.69 -6.14 -30.36
CA GLY A 11 3.20 -7.06 -31.37
C GLY A 11 4.19 -8.10 -30.84
N PHE A 12 4.50 -9.07 -31.70
CA PHE A 12 5.51 -10.09 -31.41
C PHE A 12 6.90 -9.53 -31.67
N VAL A 13 7.78 -9.68 -30.67
CA VAL A 13 9.21 -9.36 -30.83
C VAL A 13 10.02 -10.63 -30.55
N MET A 14 10.93 -10.96 -31.45
CA MET A 14 11.80 -12.09 -31.32
C MET A 14 13.21 -11.65 -30.91
N GLY A 15 13.74 -12.24 -29.85
CA GLY A 15 15.15 -12.10 -29.49
C GLY A 15 15.87 -13.39 -29.76
N GLY A 16 17.02 -13.37 -30.45
CA GLY A 16 17.80 -14.55 -30.76
C GLY A 16 19.28 -14.26 -30.93
N LYS A 17 20.07 -15.32 -30.98
CA LYS A 17 21.53 -15.25 -31.17
C LYS A 17 21.96 -15.90 -32.48
N SER A 18 21.04 -16.43 -33.25
CA SER A 18 21.34 -17.14 -34.50
C SER A 18 20.82 -16.36 -35.74
N VAL A 19 21.49 -16.59 -36.87
CA VAL A 19 21.12 -16.06 -38.19
C VAL A 19 19.77 -16.61 -38.63
N GLU A 20 19.48 -17.86 -38.32
CA GLU A 20 18.21 -18.53 -38.65
C GLU A 20 17.03 -17.86 -37.95
N ALA A 21 17.19 -17.49 -36.68
CA ALA A 21 16.16 -16.75 -35.93
C ALA A 21 15.91 -15.36 -36.55
N ALA A 22 16.96 -14.65 -36.96
CA ALA A 22 16.85 -13.38 -37.64
C ALA A 22 16.13 -13.50 -38.99
N ASN A 23 16.48 -14.50 -39.81
CA ASN A 23 15.85 -14.78 -41.10
C ASN A 23 14.38 -15.16 -40.94
N TYR A 24 14.03 -15.99 -39.95
CA TYR A 24 12.65 -16.32 -39.64
C TYR A 24 11.81 -15.08 -39.28
N ALA A 25 12.35 -14.21 -38.42
CA ALA A 25 11.70 -12.99 -38.04
C ALA A 25 11.47 -12.06 -39.24
N ALA A 26 12.46 -11.89 -40.09
CA ALA A 26 12.37 -11.07 -41.30
C ALA A 26 11.32 -11.60 -42.28
N ILE A 27 11.27 -12.91 -42.54
CA ILE A 27 10.28 -13.54 -43.42
C ILE A 27 8.84 -13.36 -42.90
N ASN A 28 8.68 -13.37 -41.59
CA ASN A 28 7.36 -13.27 -40.94
C ASN A 28 6.98 -11.85 -40.47
N GLY A 29 7.77 -10.81 -40.84
CA GLY A 29 7.50 -9.44 -40.44
C GLY A 29 7.56 -9.19 -38.93
N ILE A 30 8.33 -10.00 -38.21
CA ILE A 30 8.50 -9.92 -36.76
C ILE A 30 9.73 -9.07 -36.46
N ALA A 31 9.59 -8.09 -35.55
CA ALA A 31 10.74 -7.31 -35.09
C ALA A 31 11.77 -8.25 -34.38
N TYR A 32 13.04 -8.16 -34.78
CA TYR A 32 14.11 -9.00 -34.27
C TYR A 32 15.16 -8.19 -33.51
N TYR A 33 15.60 -8.70 -32.36
CA TYR A 33 16.74 -8.17 -31.63
C TYR A 33 17.89 -9.17 -31.58
N ASP A 34 19.05 -8.74 -32.06
CA ASP A 34 20.29 -9.49 -31.99
C ASP A 34 20.81 -9.52 -30.54
N MET A 35 20.59 -10.66 -29.87
CA MET A 35 20.97 -10.84 -28.46
C MET A 35 22.49 -11.10 -28.29
N THR A 36 23.28 -11.22 -29.39
CA THR A 36 24.76 -11.29 -29.31
C THR A 36 25.35 -9.95 -28.86
N LYS A 37 24.67 -8.84 -29.18
CA LYS A 37 25.05 -7.46 -28.79
C LYS A 37 24.51 -7.05 -27.40
N GLY A 38 23.92 -7.98 -26.68
CA GLY A 38 23.24 -7.74 -25.40
C GLY A 38 21.76 -7.39 -25.58
N CYS A 39 21.01 -7.47 -24.48
CA CYS A 39 19.58 -7.15 -24.50
C CYS A 39 19.37 -5.65 -24.37
N PRO A 40 18.57 -5.01 -25.25
CA PRO A 40 18.25 -3.58 -25.15
C PRO A 40 17.37 -3.25 -23.94
N HIS A 41 16.88 -4.27 -23.22
CA HIS A 41 16.06 -4.15 -22.01
C HIS A 41 14.82 -3.26 -22.16
N ALA A 42 13.98 -3.55 -23.16
CA ALA A 42 12.65 -2.94 -23.29
C ALA A 42 11.73 -3.41 -22.14
N TYR A 43 11.71 -2.70 -21.02
CA TYR A 43 10.99 -3.14 -19.84
C TYR A 43 9.47 -2.91 -19.91
N VAL A 44 8.71 -3.96 -19.70
CA VAL A 44 7.28 -3.88 -19.36
C VAL A 44 7.14 -3.69 -17.84
N VAL A 45 6.31 -2.75 -17.42
CA VAL A 45 6.19 -2.34 -16.02
C VAL A 45 4.86 -2.76 -15.44
N THR A 46 4.90 -3.60 -14.41
CA THR A 46 3.73 -3.94 -13.58
C THR A 46 3.84 -3.29 -12.21
N THR A 47 2.75 -2.73 -11.72
CA THR A 47 2.71 -2.08 -10.40
C THR A 47 1.75 -2.79 -9.47
N VAL A 48 2.26 -3.27 -8.34
CA VAL A 48 1.45 -3.69 -7.19
C VAL A 48 1.33 -2.49 -6.26
N PRO A 49 0.14 -1.90 -6.10
CA PRO A 49 -0.01 -0.67 -5.33
C PRO A 49 0.26 -0.91 -3.84
N ALA A 50 0.88 0.08 -3.18
CA ALA A 50 1.04 0.06 -1.73
C ALA A 50 -0.30 0.29 -1.04
N THR A 51 -0.50 -0.36 0.09
CA THR A 51 -1.62 -0.14 1.01
C THR A 51 -1.12 0.41 2.34
N VAL A 52 -2.02 0.68 3.29
CA VAL A 52 -1.63 1.01 4.67
C VAL A 52 -1.11 -0.22 5.43
N PHE A 53 -1.34 -1.43 4.91
CA PHE A 53 -0.92 -2.70 5.51
C PHE A 53 0.37 -3.25 4.92
N ALA A 54 0.61 -3.04 3.61
CA ALA A 54 1.73 -3.61 2.87
C ALA A 54 2.43 -2.56 2.00
N LYS A 55 3.74 -2.76 1.79
CA LYS A 55 4.50 -2.07 0.75
C LYS A 55 4.00 -2.50 -0.62
N GLY A 56 4.02 -1.62 -1.59
CA GLY A 56 3.82 -1.95 -3.00
C GLY A 56 5.14 -2.32 -3.66
N LYS A 57 5.06 -2.71 -4.93
CA LYS A 57 6.20 -3.04 -5.79
C LYS A 57 5.98 -2.46 -7.19
N LYS A 58 7.01 -1.93 -7.79
CA LYS A 58 7.10 -1.66 -9.22
C LYS A 58 8.06 -2.69 -9.80
N ILE A 59 7.55 -3.55 -10.66
CA ILE A 59 8.27 -4.67 -11.26
C ILE A 59 8.45 -4.34 -12.74
N SER A 60 9.68 -4.20 -13.17
CA SER A 60 10.04 -3.98 -14.57
C SER A 60 10.66 -5.27 -15.08
N THR A 61 10.00 -5.94 -16.01
CA THR A 61 10.48 -7.21 -16.62
C THR A 61 10.75 -6.98 -18.09
N CYS A 62 11.93 -7.35 -18.52
CA CYS A 62 12.27 -7.37 -19.94
C CYS A 62 11.70 -8.65 -20.57
N PRO A 63 10.77 -8.57 -21.52
CA PRO A 63 10.20 -9.76 -22.15
C PRO A 63 11.20 -10.51 -23.03
N LEU A 64 12.27 -9.83 -23.50
CA LEU A 64 13.26 -10.44 -24.37
C LEU A 64 14.25 -11.37 -23.64
N CYS A 65 14.69 -10.97 -22.44
CA CYS A 65 15.71 -11.73 -21.70
C CYS A 65 15.27 -12.16 -20.29
N GLY A 66 14.05 -11.84 -19.87
CA GLY A 66 13.54 -12.18 -18.56
C GLY A 66 14.13 -11.35 -17.41
N ASN A 67 15.06 -10.42 -17.69
CA ASN A 67 15.67 -9.59 -16.64
C ASN A 67 14.57 -8.81 -15.89
N THR A 68 14.63 -8.86 -14.57
CA THR A 68 13.58 -8.26 -13.73
C THR A 68 14.19 -7.33 -12.68
N ILE A 69 13.72 -6.08 -12.67
CA ILE A 69 14.07 -5.08 -11.67
C ILE A 69 12.85 -4.81 -10.78
N THR A 70 12.99 -5.02 -9.48
CA THR A 70 11.92 -4.73 -8.52
C THR A 70 12.28 -3.53 -7.64
N LYS A 71 11.42 -2.51 -7.66
CA LYS A 71 11.50 -1.34 -6.76
C LYS A 71 10.37 -1.37 -5.75
N SER A 72 10.69 -1.20 -4.46
CA SER A 72 9.71 -1.18 -3.37
C SER A 72 9.01 0.18 -3.29
N ILE A 73 7.68 0.18 -3.15
CA ILE A 73 6.87 1.39 -2.92
C ILE A 73 6.52 1.45 -1.44
N LYS A 74 6.77 2.57 -0.78
CA LYS A 74 6.49 2.78 0.66
C LYS A 74 5.00 2.56 0.96
N LYS A 75 4.69 2.02 2.15
CA LYS A 75 3.30 1.88 2.62
C LYS A 75 2.59 3.23 2.62
N LYS A 76 1.30 3.23 2.28
CA LYS A 76 0.46 4.42 2.41
C LYS A 76 0.34 4.84 3.87
N THR A 77 0.38 6.15 4.13
CA THR A 77 0.17 6.70 5.46
C THR A 77 -1.32 6.82 5.76
N PHE A 78 -1.72 6.36 6.93
CA PHE A 78 -3.07 6.54 7.44
C PHE A 78 -3.13 7.81 8.29
N LYS A 79 -4.21 8.61 8.16
CA LYS A 79 -4.33 9.91 8.85
C LYS A 79 -5.69 10.07 9.51
N ILE A 80 -5.72 10.75 10.67
CA ILE A 80 -6.95 11.27 11.26
C ILE A 80 -7.40 12.48 10.44
N SER A 81 -8.59 12.41 9.83
CA SER A 81 -9.13 13.50 9.04
C SER A 81 -9.64 14.63 9.94
N SER A 82 -10.34 14.32 11.02
CA SER A 82 -10.88 15.30 11.96
C SER A 82 -10.82 14.80 13.40
N LEU A 83 -10.53 15.72 14.33
CA LEU A 83 -10.63 15.52 15.77
C LEU A 83 -11.29 16.76 16.39
N LYS A 84 -12.49 16.60 16.93
CA LYS A 84 -13.28 17.72 17.52
C LYS A 84 -13.60 17.43 18.97
N ALA A 85 -13.50 18.46 19.82
CA ALA A 85 -13.95 18.41 21.20
C ALA A 85 -15.46 18.68 21.33
N ALA A 86 -16.06 18.10 22.37
CA ALA A 86 -17.40 18.38 22.82
C ALA A 86 -17.45 18.32 24.37
N LYS A 87 -18.58 18.67 25.00
CA LYS A 87 -18.77 18.57 26.44
C LYS A 87 -18.56 17.13 26.91
N LYS A 88 -17.55 16.89 27.76
CA LYS A 88 -17.12 15.59 28.27
C LYS A 88 -16.94 14.52 27.20
N ALA A 89 -16.59 14.92 25.96
CA ALA A 89 -16.48 14.01 24.82
C ALA A 89 -15.50 14.52 23.76
N LEU A 90 -15.10 13.63 22.85
CA LEU A 90 -14.43 13.98 21.59
C LEU A 90 -14.96 13.12 20.45
N THR A 91 -14.87 13.64 19.24
CA THR A 91 -15.22 12.90 18.01
C THR A 91 -14.00 12.80 17.13
N VAL A 92 -13.66 11.56 16.72
CA VAL A 92 -12.56 11.27 15.80
C VAL A 92 -13.11 10.75 14.48
N LYS A 93 -12.59 11.30 13.38
CA LYS A 93 -12.90 10.86 12.02
C LYS A 93 -11.63 10.44 11.28
N ALA A 94 -11.75 9.40 10.44
CA ALA A 94 -10.69 8.96 9.56
C ALA A 94 -11.29 8.32 8.29
N ALA A 95 -10.56 8.38 7.17
CA ALA A 95 -11.02 7.82 5.92
C ALA A 95 -11.00 6.27 5.95
N ALA A 96 -11.86 5.65 5.15
CA ALA A 96 -11.81 4.21 4.92
C ALA A 96 -10.51 3.85 4.17
N GLN A 97 -10.02 2.63 4.40
CA GLN A 97 -8.86 2.08 3.73
C GLN A 97 -9.23 0.79 3.01
N ALA A 98 -8.57 0.49 1.91
CA ALA A 98 -8.75 -0.77 1.23
C ALA A 98 -8.42 -1.96 2.16
N GLU A 99 -9.12 -3.07 1.99
CA GLU A 99 -8.93 -4.34 2.71
C GLU A 99 -9.13 -4.29 4.23
N MET A 100 -9.55 -3.17 4.80
CA MET A 100 -9.73 -3.08 6.25
C MET A 100 -11.02 -3.76 6.72
N LYS A 101 -11.01 -4.25 7.97
CA LYS A 101 -12.17 -4.74 8.70
C LYS A 101 -12.64 -3.74 9.77
N GLY A 102 -11.79 -2.80 10.14
CA GLY A 102 -12.15 -1.76 11.12
C GLY A 102 -10.96 -0.95 11.61
N TYR A 103 -11.19 -0.26 12.71
CA TYR A 103 -10.24 0.64 13.34
C TYR A 103 -9.96 0.27 14.79
N GLN A 104 -8.76 0.58 15.23
CA GLN A 104 -8.42 0.68 16.63
C GLN A 104 -8.07 2.12 16.94
N VAL A 105 -8.83 2.72 17.87
CA VAL A 105 -8.65 4.09 18.35
C VAL A 105 -8.03 4.03 19.75
N GLN A 106 -6.92 4.72 19.94
CA GLN A 106 -6.35 4.95 21.26
C GLN A 106 -6.44 6.42 21.63
N TYR A 107 -6.81 6.68 22.87
CA TYR A 107 -6.83 8.02 23.45
C TYR A 107 -6.23 8.01 24.85
N SER A 108 -5.51 9.08 25.20
CA SER A 108 -4.76 9.18 26.43
C SER A 108 -4.61 10.63 26.86
N THR A 109 -4.50 10.88 28.16
CA THR A 109 -4.09 12.20 28.69
C THR A 109 -2.56 12.39 28.62
N SER A 110 -1.80 11.32 28.37
CA SER A 110 -0.36 11.36 28.16
C SER A 110 0.01 11.32 26.68
N LYS A 111 0.93 12.20 26.25
CA LYS A 111 1.50 12.19 24.90
C LYS A 111 2.28 10.89 24.59
N LYS A 112 2.77 10.19 25.64
CA LYS A 112 3.53 8.94 25.52
C LYS A 112 2.66 7.68 25.39
N PHE A 113 1.32 7.80 25.59
CA PHE A 113 0.39 6.65 25.58
C PHE A 113 0.79 5.55 26.55
N THR A 114 1.05 5.91 27.82
CA THR A 114 1.38 4.94 28.88
C THR A 114 0.20 4.01 29.18
N LYS A 115 0.45 2.80 29.67
CA LYS A 115 -0.61 1.81 30.02
C LYS A 115 -1.66 2.40 30.97
N LYS A 116 -1.23 3.15 32.01
CA LYS A 116 -2.11 3.78 33.04
C LYS A 116 -3.07 4.81 32.46
N THR A 117 -2.70 5.53 31.38
CA THR A 117 -3.46 6.67 30.85
C THR A 117 -4.15 6.40 29.53
N THR A 118 -3.87 5.27 28.89
CA THR A 118 -4.36 4.96 27.53
C THR A 118 -5.58 4.05 27.59
N LYS A 119 -6.63 4.47 26.91
CA LYS A 119 -7.80 3.65 26.63
C LYS A 119 -7.85 3.32 25.15
N THR A 120 -8.35 2.11 24.85
CA THR A 120 -8.43 1.57 23.49
C THR A 120 -9.86 1.19 23.15
N VAL A 121 -10.31 1.60 21.98
CA VAL A 121 -11.63 1.24 21.42
C VAL A 121 -11.42 0.61 20.05
N LYS A 122 -11.99 -0.59 19.83
CA LYS A 122 -12.11 -1.20 18.49
C LYS A 122 -13.45 -0.80 17.87
N VAL A 123 -13.44 -0.49 16.58
CA VAL A 123 -14.63 -0.17 15.79
C VAL A 123 -14.62 -1.05 14.55
N ALA A 124 -15.52 -2.04 14.52
CA ALA A 124 -15.65 -2.96 13.39
C ALA A 124 -16.53 -2.31 12.31
N THR A 125 -15.90 -1.66 11.35
CA THR A 125 -16.58 -1.05 10.20
C THR A 125 -15.63 -0.91 9.01
N LYS A 126 -16.13 -1.19 7.83
CA LYS A 126 -15.42 -0.92 6.55
C LYS A 126 -15.64 0.51 6.04
N LYS A 127 -16.59 1.24 6.65
CA LYS A 127 -16.92 2.64 6.29
C LYS A 127 -15.93 3.63 6.93
N LYS A 128 -16.04 4.91 6.58
CA LYS A 128 -15.28 6.01 7.23
C LYS A 128 -15.51 5.97 8.74
N LEU A 129 -14.43 6.14 9.51
CA LEU A 129 -14.53 6.25 10.96
C LEU A 129 -15.23 7.57 11.33
N ASN A 130 -16.26 7.46 12.15
CA ASN A 130 -16.89 8.59 12.85
C ASN A 130 -17.26 8.11 14.25
N LYS A 131 -16.31 8.24 15.19
CA LYS A 131 -16.51 7.71 16.55
C LYS A 131 -16.50 8.82 17.57
N LYS A 132 -17.61 8.97 18.29
CA LYS A 132 -17.74 9.81 19.48
C LYS A 132 -17.32 9.00 20.71
N ILE A 133 -16.40 9.54 21.50
CA ILE A 133 -15.92 8.99 22.77
C ILE A 133 -16.44 9.89 23.87
N LYS A 134 -17.25 9.34 24.77
CA LYS A 134 -17.91 10.04 25.87
C LYS A 134 -17.23 9.73 27.21
N GLY A 135 -17.64 10.41 28.28
CA GLY A 135 -17.17 10.17 29.66
C GLY A 135 -15.73 10.66 29.90
N LEU A 136 -15.31 11.69 29.16
CA LEU A 136 -13.99 12.29 29.33
C LEU A 136 -14.03 13.41 30.37
N LYS A 137 -12.90 13.63 31.03
CA LYS A 137 -12.76 14.74 32.01
C LYS A 137 -12.69 16.05 31.26
N SER A 138 -13.60 17.00 31.63
CA SER A 138 -13.62 18.37 31.11
C SER A 138 -12.31 19.10 31.47
N GLY A 139 -11.89 20.04 30.65
CA GLY A 139 -10.65 20.81 30.83
C GLY A 139 -9.35 20.02 30.50
N LYS A 140 -9.38 18.69 30.40
CA LYS A 140 -8.20 17.88 30.12
C LYS A 140 -7.89 17.78 28.63
N LYS A 141 -6.60 17.78 28.30
CA LYS A 141 -6.08 17.55 26.95
C LYS A 141 -5.96 16.05 26.71
N TYR A 142 -6.56 15.57 25.62
CA TYR A 142 -6.48 14.18 25.18
C TYR A 142 -5.71 14.09 23.87
N TYR A 143 -4.78 13.14 23.80
CA TYR A 143 -4.06 12.72 22.60
C TYR A 143 -4.77 11.52 22.01
N VAL A 144 -4.93 11.51 20.69
CA VAL A 144 -5.63 10.45 19.97
C VAL A 144 -4.75 9.96 18.83
N ARG A 145 -4.70 8.65 18.65
CA ARG A 145 -4.13 7.99 17.46
C ARG A 145 -5.04 6.86 17.02
N VAL A 146 -5.03 6.59 15.73
CA VAL A 146 -5.88 5.57 15.11
C VAL A 146 -5.02 4.67 14.24
N ARG A 147 -5.37 3.40 14.14
CA ARG A 147 -4.86 2.51 13.12
C ARG A 147 -5.99 1.67 12.52
N ALA A 148 -5.86 1.30 11.27
CA ALA A 148 -6.74 0.34 10.62
C ALA A 148 -6.31 -1.08 10.99
N TYR A 149 -7.25 -2.04 10.93
CA TYR A 149 -6.93 -3.45 11.02
C TYR A 149 -7.67 -4.26 9.96
N LYS A 150 -7.05 -5.36 9.54
CA LYS A 150 -7.66 -6.40 8.70
C LYS A 150 -7.41 -7.77 9.32
N MET A 151 -8.18 -8.76 8.88
CA MET A 151 -7.92 -10.16 9.23
C MET A 151 -7.08 -10.81 8.12
N ASN A 152 -6.14 -11.64 8.51
CA ASN A 152 -5.43 -12.57 7.64
C ASN A 152 -5.59 -13.95 8.25
N GLY A 153 -6.57 -14.71 7.75
CA GLY A 153 -7.08 -15.88 8.45
C GLY A 153 -7.56 -15.51 9.86
N LYS A 154 -7.09 -16.23 10.87
CA LYS A 154 -7.41 -15.97 12.29
C LYS A 154 -6.58 -14.83 12.91
N LYS A 155 -5.55 -14.31 12.22
CA LYS A 155 -4.65 -13.26 12.75
C LYS A 155 -5.13 -11.85 12.40
N THR A 156 -5.08 -10.94 13.38
CA THR A 156 -5.34 -9.51 13.15
C THR A 156 -4.05 -8.81 12.73
N VAL A 157 -4.07 -8.19 11.54
CA VAL A 157 -2.97 -7.37 11.02
C VAL A 157 -3.35 -5.91 11.15
N TYR A 158 -2.44 -5.10 11.68
CA TYR A 158 -2.64 -3.66 11.90
C TYR A 158 -1.80 -2.82 10.94
N SER A 159 -2.34 -1.68 10.53
CA SER A 159 -1.52 -0.61 9.93
C SER A 159 -0.60 0.02 10.99
N ALA A 160 0.34 0.85 10.55
CA ALA A 160 1.00 1.77 11.48
C ALA A 160 -0.03 2.72 12.13
N TRP A 161 0.31 3.22 13.32
CA TRP A 161 -0.47 4.26 13.97
C TRP A 161 -0.40 5.57 13.17
N THR A 162 -1.51 6.33 13.12
CA THR A 162 -1.49 7.69 12.63
C THR A 162 -0.58 8.57 13.47
N ALA A 163 -0.13 9.69 12.91
CA ALA A 163 0.34 10.79 13.73
C ALA A 163 -0.72 11.14 14.80
N LYS A 164 -0.24 11.37 16.02
CA LYS A 164 -1.13 11.76 17.14
C LYS A 164 -1.68 13.15 16.93
N LYS A 165 -2.98 13.31 17.12
CA LYS A 165 -3.66 14.61 17.25
C LYS A 165 -4.09 14.81 18.69
N SER A 166 -4.27 16.05 19.13
CA SER A 166 -4.75 16.34 20.47
C SER A 166 -5.87 17.39 20.44
N VAL A 167 -6.71 17.33 21.47
CA VAL A 167 -7.81 18.28 21.68
C VAL A 167 -8.06 18.45 23.19
N LYS A 168 -8.41 19.66 23.62
CA LYS A 168 -8.86 19.95 24.99
C LYS A 168 -10.38 19.75 25.04
N VAL A 169 -10.84 18.84 25.89
CA VAL A 169 -12.26 18.51 26.07
C VAL A 169 -12.95 19.65 26.83
N LYS A 170 -14.14 19.99 26.39
CA LYS A 170 -14.98 21.01 27.00
C LYS A 170 -15.79 20.46 28.17
#